data_48bcf41cd8919737ce4cfb727971e010
#
_entry.id   48bcf41cd8919737ce4cfb727971e010
#
_cell.length_a   1.000
_cell.length_b   1.000
_cell.length_c   1.000
_cell.angle_alpha   90.00
_cell.angle_beta   90.00
_cell.angle_gamma   90.00
#
_symmetry.space_group_name_H-M   'P 1'
#
loop_
_entity.id
_entity.type
_entity.pdbx_description
1 polymer ?
#
loop_
_entity_poly.entity_id
_entity_poly.type
_entity_poly.pdbx_seq_one_letter_code
_entity_poly.pdbx_strand_id
1 'polypeptide(L)'
;MDSNGEVLDILVQTRRNARAAKRFISRLIASWGEPRVIVTDKLRSYGAALRQLGLNVDHRAHKGLNNRIEGSHRPTRKREKIQGRFKSARQAQRFLCAHDETANLFRPRRHKMTASRYRQSLAVAFERWNDCAKSMAA
;
A
#
# COMPACT_ATOMS: atom_id res chain seq x y z
N MET A 1 1.66 3.71 1.20
CA MET A 1 2.75 3.07 1.99
C MET A 1 3.21 4.06 3.04
N ASP A 2 3.32 3.61 4.27
CA ASP A 2 3.78 4.41 5.41
C ASP A 2 5.32 4.46 5.52
N SER A 3 5.84 5.12 6.57
CA SER A 3 7.27 5.17 6.90
C SER A 3 7.84 3.79 7.24
N ASN A 4 7.01 2.84 7.66
CA ASN A 4 7.39 1.47 7.94
C ASN A 4 7.41 0.57 6.71
N GLY A 5 6.91 1.02 5.57
CA GLY A 5 6.83 0.28 4.32
C GLY A 5 5.61 -0.62 4.22
N GLU A 6 4.65 -0.44 5.13
CA GLU A 6 3.36 -1.11 5.06
C GLU A 6 2.47 -0.43 4.03
N VAL A 7 1.78 -1.22 3.23
CA VAL A 7 0.83 -0.70 2.26
C VAL A 7 -0.44 -0.31 3.00
N LEU A 8 -0.79 0.97 2.97
CA LEU A 8 -1.96 1.49 3.67
C LEU A 8 -3.26 1.26 2.91
N ASP A 9 -3.21 1.42 1.60
CA ASP A 9 -4.36 1.26 0.71
C ASP A 9 -3.92 1.24 -0.76
N ILE A 10 -4.78 0.72 -1.63
CA ILE A 10 -4.57 0.63 -3.08
C ILE A 10 -5.82 1.11 -3.80
N LEU A 11 -5.61 1.88 -4.86
CA LEU A 11 -6.66 2.27 -5.78
C LEU A 11 -6.24 1.98 -7.22
N VAL A 12 -6.87 0.97 -7.81
CA VAL A 12 -6.76 0.67 -9.24
C VAL A 12 -7.79 1.49 -10.01
N GLN A 13 -7.35 2.22 -11.02
CA GLN A 13 -8.21 3.06 -11.83
C GLN A 13 -7.70 3.17 -13.27
N THR A 14 -8.61 3.48 -14.18
CA THR A 14 -8.32 3.57 -15.62
C THR A 14 -7.57 4.85 -15.99
N ARG A 15 -7.72 5.93 -15.23
CA ARG A 15 -7.10 7.23 -15.52
C ARG A 15 -6.45 7.83 -14.28
N ARG A 16 -5.23 8.33 -14.42
CA ARG A 16 -4.49 9.07 -13.38
C ARG A 16 -4.83 10.56 -13.48
N ASN A 17 -5.86 11.00 -12.76
CA ASN A 17 -6.28 12.41 -12.73
C ASN A 17 -6.38 12.94 -11.29
N ALA A 18 -6.51 14.26 -11.14
CA ALA A 18 -6.57 14.93 -9.84
C ALA A 18 -7.79 14.48 -9.01
N ARG A 19 -8.94 14.22 -9.64
CA ARG A 19 -10.15 13.74 -8.95
C ARG A 19 -9.93 12.38 -8.27
N ALA A 20 -9.26 11.48 -8.96
CA ALA A 20 -8.95 10.18 -8.42
C ALA A 20 -7.87 10.25 -7.33
N ALA A 21 -6.85 11.10 -7.50
CA ALA A 21 -5.85 11.36 -6.47
C ALA A 21 -6.50 11.97 -5.22
N LYS A 22 -7.40 12.96 -5.38
CA LYS A 22 -8.15 13.56 -4.28
C LYS A 22 -8.94 12.51 -3.50
N ARG A 23 -9.74 11.68 -4.19
CA ARG A 23 -10.54 10.63 -3.54
C ARG A 23 -9.67 9.63 -2.78
N PHE A 24 -8.53 9.23 -3.35
CA PHE A 24 -7.59 8.32 -2.71
C PHE A 24 -6.97 8.92 -1.44
N ILE A 25 -6.48 10.16 -1.52
CA ILE A 25 -5.89 10.87 -0.38
C ILE A 25 -6.93 11.10 0.71
N SER A 26 -8.15 11.54 0.37
CA SER A 26 -9.23 11.72 1.35
C SER A 26 -9.55 10.42 2.11
N ARG A 27 -9.58 9.29 1.41
CA ARG A 27 -9.81 7.98 2.04
C ARG A 27 -8.67 7.59 2.99
N LEU A 28 -7.42 7.81 2.59
CA LEU A 28 -6.28 7.56 3.45
C LEU A 28 -6.32 8.42 4.73
N ILE A 29 -6.64 9.70 4.60
CA ILE A 29 -6.73 10.62 5.73
C ILE A 29 -7.87 10.23 6.66
N ALA A 30 -9.01 9.84 6.12
CA ALA A 30 -10.16 9.39 6.93
C ALA A 30 -9.84 8.13 7.75
N SER A 31 -9.00 7.23 7.21
CA SER A 31 -8.65 5.97 7.88
C SER A 31 -7.45 6.09 8.83
N TRP A 32 -6.49 6.97 8.53
CA TRP A 32 -5.16 6.98 9.18
C TRP A 32 -4.78 8.34 9.77
N GLY A 33 -5.61 9.37 9.57
CA GLY A 33 -5.32 10.75 9.96
C GLY A 33 -4.44 11.49 8.95
N GLU A 34 -4.26 12.79 9.20
CA GLU A 34 -3.44 13.66 8.35
C GLU A 34 -1.94 13.41 8.61
N PRO A 35 -1.15 13.05 7.59
CA PRO A 35 0.27 12.84 7.75
C PRO A 35 1.04 14.15 7.73
N ARG A 36 2.17 14.21 8.43
CA ARG A 36 3.08 15.37 8.37
C ARG A 36 3.74 15.53 6.99
N VAL A 37 4.06 14.44 6.33
CA VAL A 37 4.78 14.43 5.04
C VAL A 37 4.08 13.49 4.07
N ILE A 38 3.85 13.94 2.85
CA ILE A 38 3.41 13.11 1.72
C ILE A 38 4.49 13.09 0.65
N VAL A 39 4.98 11.91 0.31
CA VAL A 39 5.93 11.72 -0.78
C VAL A 39 5.22 11.14 -2.00
N THR A 40 5.38 11.78 -3.16
CA THR A 40 4.81 11.30 -4.43
C THR A 40 5.85 11.32 -5.53
N ASP A 41 5.52 10.71 -6.67
CA ASP A 41 6.21 10.98 -7.92
C ASP A 41 5.93 12.42 -8.42
N LYS A 42 6.54 12.81 -9.53
CA LYS A 42 6.34 14.15 -10.11
C LYS A 42 5.00 14.35 -10.83
N LEU A 43 4.01 13.46 -10.62
CA LEU A 43 2.71 13.57 -11.28
C LEU A 43 1.93 14.78 -10.74
N ARG A 44 1.60 15.72 -11.62
CA ARG A 44 0.92 17.00 -11.28
C ARG A 44 -0.43 16.80 -10.57
N SER A 45 -1.10 15.67 -10.79
CA SER A 45 -2.39 15.36 -10.19
C SER A 45 -2.37 15.30 -8.66
N TYR A 46 -1.27 14.89 -8.04
CA TYR A 46 -1.14 14.84 -6.58
C TYR A 46 -1.07 16.24 -5.97
N GLY A 47 -0.22 17.11 -6.51
CA GLY A 47 -0.16 18.50 -6.04
C GLY A 47 -1.48 19.25 -6.19
N ALA A 48 -2.22 19.03 -7.30
CA ALA A 48 -3.55 19.59 -7.49
C ALA A 48 -4.55 19.03 -6.48
N ALA A 49 -4.53 17.75 -6.19
CA ALA A 49 -5.41 17.10 -5.22
C ALA A 49 -5.17 17.62 -3.79
N LEU A 50 -3.93 17.76 -3.38
CA LEU A 50 -3.56 18.26 -2.05
C LEU A 50 -4.03 19.71 -1.85
N ARG A 51 -3.84 20.58 -2.83
CA ARG A 51 -4.38 21.96 -2.80
C ARG A 51 -5.90 21.99 -2.69
N GLN A 52 -6.60 21.14 -3.44
CA GLN A 52 -8.07 21.05 -3.38
C GLN A 52 -8.60 20.50 -2.05
N LEU A 53 -7.79 19.76 -1.30
CA LEU A 53 -8.13 19.26 0.02
C LEU A 53 -7.82 20.24 1.13
N GLY A 54 -7.10 21.33 0.85
CA GLY A 54 -6.70 22.32 1.85
C GLY A 54 -5.74 21.79 2.89
N LEU A 55 -4.98 20.73 2.57
CA LEU A 55 -4.07 20.07 3.53
C LEU A 55 -2.79 20.87 3.73
N ASN A 56 -2.41 21.05 4.98
CA ASN A 56 -1.15 21.67 5.36
C ASN A 56 -0.04 20.62 5.60
N VAL A 57 0.27 19.87 4.55
CA VAL A 57 1.27 18.78 4.59
C VAL A 57 2.53 19.15 3.83
N ASP A 58 3.70 18.69 4.30
CA ASP A 58 4.96 18.78 3.56
C ASP A 58 4.91 17.82 2.35
N HIS A 59 4.59 18.36 1.17
CA HIS A 59 4.50 17.59 -0.06
C HIS A 59 5.82 17.52 -0.79
N ARG A 60 6.45 16.36 -0.80
CA ARG A 60 7.73 16.09 -1.48
C ARG A 60 7.52 15.32 -2.78
N ALA A 61 7.55 16.04 -3.90
CA ALA A 61 7.42 15.46 -5.24
C ALA A 61 8.80 15.23 -5.86
N HIS A 62 9.38 14.06 -5.68
CA HIS A 62 10.71 13.73 -6.19
C HIS A 62 10.80 12.29 -6.66
N LYS A 63 11.36 12.05 -7.86
CA LYS A 63 11.49 10.71 -8.46
C LYS A 63 12.28 9.74 -7.56
N GLY A 64 13.41 10.17 -7.01
CA GLY A 64 14.28 9.33 -6.18
C GLY A 64 13.69 8.96 -4.81
N LEU A 65 12.79 9.78 -4.25
CA LEU A 65 12.14 9.47 -2.97
C LEU A 65 11.08 8.36 -3.09
N ASN A 66 10.65 8.04 -4.30
CA ASN A 66 9.62 7.03 -4.57
C ASN A 66 10.18 5.62 -4.81
N ASN A 67 11.51 5.44 -4.79
CA ASN A 67 12.17 4.16 -5.09
C ASN A 67 11.70 3.01 -4.19
N ARG A 68 11.34 3.31 -2.94
CA ARG A 68 10.81 2.31 -2.00
C ARG A 68 9.48 1.72 -2.50
N ILE A 69 8.60 2.56 -3.02
CA ILE A 69 7.30 2.14 -3.57
C ILE A 69 7.53 1.35 -4.87
N GLU A 70 8.43 1.79 -5.73
CA GLU A 70 8.77 1.06 -6.96
C GLU A 70 9.32 -0.34 -6.65
N GLY A 71 10.16 -0.48 -5.61
CA GLY A 71 10.65 -1.76 -5.12
C GLY A 71 9.54 -2.69 -4.63
N SER A 72 8.52 -2.15 -3.96
CA SER A 72 7.39 -2.93 -3.42
C SER A 72 6.50 -3.52 -4.51
N HIS A 73 6.48 -2.95 -5.71
CA HIS A 73 5.71 -3.49 -6.84
C HIS A 73 6.34 -4.72 -7.51
N ARG A 74 7.61 -5.02 -7.26
CA ARG A 74 8.30 -6.17 -7.90
C ARG A 74 7.64 -7.52 -7.62
N PRO A 75 7.30 -7.88 -6.37
CA PRO A 75 6.61 -9.14 -6.07
C PRO A 75 5.25 -9.23 -6.76
N THR A 76 4.50 -8.15 -6.76
CA THR A 76 3.18 -8.04 -7.40
C THR A 76 3.28 -8.26 -8.92
N ARG A 77 4.23 -7.61 -9.58
CA ARG A 77 4.46 -7.79 -11.04
C ARG A 77 4.88 -9.23 -11.39
N LYS A 78 5.67 -9.88 -10.52
CA LYS A 78 6.01 -11.29 -10.71
C LYS A 78 4.76 -12.17 -10.66
N ARG A 79 3.88 -11.95 -9.70
CA ARG A 79 2.62 -12.68 -9.58
C ARG A 79 1.66 -12.42 -10.74
N GLU A 80 1.54 -11.17 -11.16
CA GLU A 80 0.76 -10.79 -12.34
C GLU A 80 1.20 -11.55 -13.60
N LYS A 81 2.51 -11.67 -13.83
CA LYS A 81 3.05 -12.44 -14.95
C LYS A 81 2.70 -13.93 -14.88
N ILE A 82 2.86 -14.54 -13.70
CA ILE A 82 2.54 -15.96 -13.47
C ILE A 82 1.05 -16.24 -13.71
N GLN A 83 0.17 -15.32 -13.37
CA GLN A 83 -1.29 -15.44 -13.53
C GLN A 83 -1.78 -15.08 -14.96
N GLY A 84 -0.87 -14.75 -15.87
CA GLY A 84 -1.24 -14.38 -17.24
C GLY A 84 -1.88 -13.00 -17.37
N ARG A 85 -1.54 -12.08 -16.48
CA ARG A 85 -2.05 -10.70 -16.34
C ARG A 85 -3.47 -10.58 -15.78
N PHE A 86 -3.84 -9.39 -15.33
CA PHE A 86 -5.21 -9.12 -14.89
C PHE A 86 -6.11 -8.83 -16.10
N LYS A 87 -7.26 -9.49 -16.12
CA LYS A 87 -8.27 -9.32 -17.19
C LYS A 87 -9.16 -8.08 -16.99
N SER A 88 -9.19 -7.52 -15.78
CA SER A 88 -9.98 -6.32 -15.47
C SER A 88 -9.39 -5.53 -14.29
N ALA A 89 -9.72 -4.24 -14.21
CA ALA A 89 -9.36 -3.39 -13.08
C ALA A 89 -9.95 -3.91 -11.76
N ARG A 90 -11.15 -4.50 -11.79
CA ARG A 90 -11.80 -5.11 -10.62
C ARG A 90 -11.02 -6.33 -10.12
N GLN A 91 -10.58 -7.19 -11.01
CA GLN A 91 -9.74 -8.35 -10.66
C GLN A 91 -8.41 -7.89 -10.08
N ALA A 92 -7.75 -6.90 -10.71
CA ALA A 92 -6.52 -6.32 -10.20
C ALA A 92 -6.70 -5.73 -8.80
N GLN A 93 -7.78 -4.97 -8.55
CA GLN A 93 -8.06 -4.36 -7.25
C GLN A 93 -8.20 -5.43 -6.15
N ARG A 94 -9.01 -6.48 -6.40
CA ARG A 94 -9.21 -7.57 -5.43
C ARG A 94 -7.91 -8.30 -5.10
N PHE A 95 -7.14 -8.64 -6.15
CA PHE A 95 -5.88 -9.32 -5.97
C PHE A 95 -4.88 -8.48 -5.18
N LEU A 96 -4.75 -7.20 -5.52
CA LEU A 96 -3.79 -6.31 -4.89
C LEU A 96 -4.13 -6.07 -3.41
N CYS A 97 -5.40 -5.86 -3.07
CA CYS A 97 -5.83 -5.73 -1.68
C CYS A 97 -5.43 -6.97 -0.86
N ALA A 98 -5.81 -8.17 -1.30
CA ALA A 98 -5.48 -9.40 -0.58
C ALA A 98 -3.97 -9.68 -0.53
N HIS A 99 -3.25 -9.43 -1.64
CA HIS A 99 -1.81 -9.66 -1.72
C HIS A 99 -1.03 -8.74 -0.78
N ASP A 100 -1.41 -7.47 -0.67
CA ASP A 100 -0.66 -6.51 0.13
C ASP A 100 -0.99 -6.63 1.62
N GLU A 101 -2.23 -6.97 1.99
CA GLU A 101 -2.58 -7.33 3.37
C GLU A 101 -1.79 -8.56 3.82
N THR A 102 -1.74 -9.61 2.98
CA THR A 102 -0.91 -10.80 3.24
C THR A 102 0.57 -10.44 3.34
N ALA A 103 1.06 -9.56 2.46
CA ALA A 103 2.45 -9.12 2.48
C ALA A 103 2.78 -8.30 3.75
N ASN A 104 1.89 -7.42 4.20
CA ASN A 104 2.04 -6.68 5.45
C ASN A 104 2.13 -7.64 6.65
N LEU A 105 1.31 -8.69 6.65
CA LEU A 105 1.27 -9.67 7.74
C LEU A 105 2.55 -10.54 7.80
N PHE A 106 3.01 -11.09 6.66
CA PHE A 106 4.06 -12.10 6.61
C PHE A 106 5.45 -11.60 6.17
N ARG A 107 5.60 -10.29 5.90
CA ARG A 107 6.88 -9.69 5.48
C ARG A 107 7.35 -8.58 6.41
N PRO A 108 7.55 -8.87 7.71
CA PRO A 108 8.11 -7.89 8.62
C PRO A 108 9.53 -7.52 8.17
N ARG A 109 9.98 -6.32 8.52
CA ARG A 109 11.30 -5.79 8.12
C ARG A 109 12.43 -6.52 8.84
N ARG A 110 12.87 -7.64 8.30
CA ARG A 110 13.93 -8.46 8.88
C ARG A 110 15.22 -7.70 9.21
N HIS A 111 15.60 -6.74 8.36
CA HIS A 111 16.82 -5.93 8.55
C HIS A 111 16.76 -4.96 9.74
N LYS A 112 15.58 -4.75 10.34
CA LYS A 112 15.38 -3.95 11.54
C LYS A 112 15.05 -4.78 12.78
N MET A 113 15.16 -6.08 12.70
CA MET A 113 14.77 -7.01 13.77
C MET A 113 15.86 -8.01 14.06
N THR A 114 15.98 -8.42 15.33
CA THR A 114 16.76 -9.59 15.71
C THR A 114 16.09 -10.86 15.19
N ALA A 115 16.84 -11.94 15.07
CA ALA A 115 16.30 -13.23 14.62
C ALA A 115 15.17 -13.75 15.54
N SER A 116 15.29 -13.53 16.85
CA SER A 116 14.24 -13.88 17.81
C SER A 116 12.94 -13.09 17.58
N ARG A 117 13.03 -11.75 17.48
CA ARG A 117 11.89 -10.89 17.20
C ARG A 117 11.23 -11.22 15.86
N TYR A 118 12.01 -11.54 14.84
CA TYR A 118 11.47 -11.94 13.55
C TYR A 118 10.65 -13.23 13.64
N ARG A 119 11.16 -14.27 14.33
CA ARG A 119 10.41 -15.52 14.55
C ARG A 119 9.12 -15.29 15.34
N GLN A 120 9.18 -14.48 16.39
CA GLN A 120 8.01 -14.13 17.18
C GLN A 120 6.96 -13.37 16.35
N SER A 121 7.39 -12.43 15.53
CA SER A 121 6.49 -11.70 14.61
C SER A 121 5.79 -12.63 13.61
N LEU A 122 6.52 -13.63 13.08
CA LEU A 122 5.90 -14.63 12.20
C LEU A 122 4.92 -15.55 12.94
N ALA A 123 5.23 -15.98 14.17
CA ALA A 123 4.30 -16.77 14.97
C ALA A 123 2.97 -16.05 15.18
N VAL A 124 3.02 -14.77 15.60
CA VAL A 124 1.82 -13.93 15.75
C VAL A 124 1.09 -13.75 14.41
N ALA A 125 1.80 -13.63 13.30
CA ALA A 125 1.19 -13.51 11.97
C ALA A 125 0.42 -14.79 11.60
N PHE A 126 0.95 -15.97 11.89
CA PHE A 126 0.27 -17.25 11.66
C PHE A 126 -0.95 -17.44 12.57
N GLU A 127 -0.88 -17.03 13.83
CA GLU A 127 -2.04 -17.04 14.74
C GLU A 127 -3.18 -16.19 14.17
N ARG A 128 -2.90 -14.93 13.80
CA ARG A 128 -3.90 -14.03 13.19
C ARG A 128 -4.49 -14.59 11.89
N TRP A 129 -3.65 -15.19 11.06
CA TRP A 129 -4.10 -15.84 9.83
C TRP A 129 -5.06 -17.00 10.11
N ASN A 130 -4.72 -17.85 11.07
CA ASN A 130 -5.57 -18.98 11.48
C ASN A 130 -6.91 -18.51 12.05
N ASP A 131 -6.92 -17.45 12.85
CA ASP A 131 -8.16 -16.89 13.41
C ASP A 131 -9.06 -16.32 12.31
N CYS A 132 -8.47 -15.60 11.35
CA CYS A 132 -9.18 -15.11 10.18
C CYS A 132 -9.76 -16.29 9.35
N ALA A 133 -8.98 -17.33 9.10
CA ALA A 133 -9.42 -18.50 8.35
C ALA A 133 -10.58 -19.24 9.04
N LYS A 134 -10.51 -19.38 10.38
CA LYS A 134 -11.61 -19.99 11.17
C LYS A 134 -12.90 -19.15 11.11
N SER A 135 -12.78 -17.82 11.22
CA SER A 135 -13.93 -16.91 11.16
C SER A 135 -14.62 -16.91 9.79
N MET A 136 -13.90 -17.25 8.72
CA MET A 136 -14.47 -17.37 7.37
C MET A 136 -15.10 -18.74 7.09
N ALA A 137 -14.77 -19.74 7.88
CA ALA A 137 -15.27 -21.12 7.73
C ALA A 137 -16.51 -21.41 8.60
N ALA A 138 -16.84 -20.50 9.52
CA ALA A 138 -18.02 -20.55 10.39
C ALA A 138 -19.20 -19.83 9.75
#